data_5ca6b0c1f83b8ca05b02746835a58f72
#
_entry.id   5ca6b0c1f83b8ca05b02746835a58f72
#
_cell.length_a   1.000
_cell.length_b   1.000
_cell.length_c   1.000
_cell.angle_alpha   90.00
_cell.angle_beta   90.00
_cell.angle_gamma   90.00
#
_symmetry.space_group_name_H-M   'P 1'
#
loop_
_entity.id
_entity.type
_entity.pdbx_description
1 polymer ?
#
loop_
_entity_poly.entity_id
_entity_poly.type
_entity_poly.pdbx_seq_one_letter_code
_entity_poly.pdbx_strand_id
1 'polypeptide(L)'
;WGWNLSLKGELERLGMPEIMLPTDAVLNKVREVSSRQWAALHLQRGVAYVTETARVKELILQHGKAVVKAPWSSSGRGVKYVSAEDFRTAGDYPTFERWVANMIYHQGGVTVEPLYNKVRDFAMEFEMKDGKALYRGLSLFDTIKNAYSGNVLCSEDDKVEMMKPLISEAQLAGIRQRIIEVMEPALKDIYSGPFGVDMMICTKGEKDEFCEAVLNQEGEDVNRTGLGVVPCIEINLRRTMGHVAIDLYEHLVANSSDE
;
A
#
# COMPACT_ATOMS: atom_id res chain seq x y z
N TRP A 1 -13.49 2.74 3.23
CA TRP A 1 -13.72 3.81 2.79
C TRP A 1 -13.58 5.00 3.77
N GLY A 2 -12.77 5.98 3.48
CA GLY A 2 -12.50 7.15 4.29
C GLY A 2 -13.26 8.39 3.78
N TRP A 3 -12.92 9.53 4.34
CA TRP A 3 -13.44 10.81 3.91
C TRP A 3 -13.11 11.11 2.44
N ASN A 4 -14.10 11.59 1.69
CA ASN A 4 -13.96 12.04 0.29
C ASN A 4 -15.07 13.04 -0.05
N LEU A 5 -14.93 13.74 -1.18
CA LEU A 5 -15.88 14.76 -1.62
C LEU A 5 -17.30 14.20 -1.84
N SER A 6 -17.44 12.94 -2.29
CA SER A 6 -18.75 12.33 -2.49
C SER A 6 -19.48 12.11 -1.17
N LEU A 7 -18.78 11.58 -0.15
CA LEU A 7 -19.33 11.40 1.20
C LEU A 7 -19.70 12.74 1.82
N LYS A 8 -18.82 13.74 1.68
CA LYS A 8 -19.12 15.10 2.14
C LYS A 8 -20.43 15.62 1.54
N GLY A 9 -20.58 15.55 0.21
CA GLY A 9 -21.79 16.01 -0.48
C GLY A 9 -23.06 15.24 -0.08
N GLU A 10 -22.95 13.94 0.28
CA GLU A 10 -24.06 13.19 0.85
C GLU A 10 -24.48 13.72 2.23
N LEU A 11 -23.49 13.96 3.11
CA LEU A 11 -23.73 14.44 4.46
C LEU A 11 -24.31 15.87 4.45
N GLU A 12 -23.84 16.74 3.55
CA GLU A 12 -24.41 18.07 3.32
C GLU A 12 -25.89 17.98 2.90
N ARG A 13 -26.24 17.05 1.98
CA ARG A 13 -27.62 16.80 1.55
C ARG A 13 -28.51 16.28 2.68
N LEU A 14 -27.93 15.55 3.64
CA LEU A 14 -28.61 15.08 4.84
C LEU A 14 -28.70 16.14 5.94
N GLY A 15 -28.23 17.38 5.70
CA GLY A 15 -28.35 18.51 6.61
C GLY A 15 -27.24 18.58 7.67
N MET A 16 -26.11 17.87 7.49
CA MET A 16 -24.99 18.01 8.40
C MET A 16 -24.37 19.42 8.27
N PRO A 17 -24.18 20.16 9.39
CA PRO A 17 -23.60 21.48 9.35
C PRO A 17 -22.18 21.49 8.77
N GLU A 18 -21.86 22.46 7.92
CA GLU A 18 -20.55 22.58 7.24
C GLU A 18 -19.38 22.60 8.22
N ILE A 19 -19.57 23.22 9.41
CA ILE A 19 -18.53 23.28 10.46
C ILE A 19 -18.12 21.88 11.00
N MET A 20 -18.96 20.88 10.80
CA MET A 20 -18.68 19.47 11.19
C MET A 20 -18.03 18.67 10.08
N LEU A 21 -17.85 19.23 8.90
CA LEU A 21 -17.32 18.58 7.73
C LEU A 21 -15.92 19.10 7.40
N PRO A 22 -15.00 18.23 6.92
CA PRO A 22 -13.72 18.69 6.43
C PRO A 22 -13.90 19.58 5.19
N THR A 23 -13.02 20.57 5.03
CA THR A 23 -13.04 21.42 3.83
C THR A 23 -12.63 20.64 2.58
N ASP A 24 -13.06 21.11 1.41
CA ASP A 24 -12.67 20.51 0.13
C ASP A 24 -11.16 20.52 -0.08
N ALA A 25 -10.49 21.58 0.40
CA ALA A 25 -9.03 21.68 0.35
C ALA A 25 -8.35 20.56 1.16
N VAL A 26 -8.83 20.26 2.35
CA VAL A 26 -8.36 19.14 3.18
C VAL A 26 -8.63 17.81 2.50
N LEU A 27 -9.83 17.58 1.99
CA LEU A 27 -10.19 16.34 1.31
C LEU A 27 -9.36 16.09 0.04
N ASN A 28 -9.05 17.15 -0.72
CA ASN A 28 -8.17 17.04 -1.89
C ASN A 28 -6.74 16.67 -1.49
N LYS A 29 -6.19 17.23 -0.41
CA LYS A 29 -4.87 16.85 0.12
C LYS A 29 -4.85 15.40 0.64
N VAL A 30 -5.87 14.97 1.38
CA VAL A 30 -6.02 13.58 1.82
C VAL A 30 -6.07 12.64 0.61
N ARG A 31 -6.82 13.01 -0.42
CA ARG A 31 -6.87 12.26 -1.68
C ARG A 31 -5.50 12.17 -2.36
N GLU A 32 -4.75 13.28 -2.40
CA GLU A 32 -3.39 13.32 -2.96
C GLU A 32 -2.46 12.35 -2.24
N VAL A 33 -2.36 12.44 -0.90
CA VAL A 33 -1.50 11.59 -0.07
C VAL A 33 -1.88 10.10 -0.17
N SER A 34 -3.17 9.79 -0.36
CA SER A 34 -3.64 8.42 -0.56
C SER A 34 -3.42 7.86 -1.96
N SER A 35 -2.86 8.66 -2.89
CA SER A 35 -2.62 8.22 -4.26
C SER A 35 -1.38 7.33 -4.39
N ARG A 36 -1.41 6.40 -5.35
CA ARG A 36 -0.22 5.62 -5.70
C ARG A 36 0.90 6.49 -6.28
N GLN A 37 0.56 7.64 -6.88
CA GLN A 37 1.55 8.64 -7.29
C GLN A 37 2.34 9.15 -6.10
N TRP A 38 1.66 9.55 -5.03
CA TRP A 38 2.29 10.08 -3.83
C TRP A 38 3.16 8.99 -3.15
N ALA A 39 2.64 7.77 -3.03
CA ALA A 39 3.38 6.64 -2.49
C ALA A 39 4.66 6.35 -3.32
N ALA A 40 4.56 6.36 -4.66
CA ALA A 40 5.69 6.16 -5.56
C ALA A 40 6.80 7.20 -5.37
N LEU A 41 6.43 8.45 -5.07
CA LEU A 41 7.39 9.55 -4.89
C LEU A 41 8.05 9.57 -3.51
N HIS A 42 7.39 9.06 -2.46
CA HIS A 42 7.81 9.28 -1.08
C HIS A 42 8.19 7.99 -0.31
N LEU A 43 7.56 6.86 -0.63
CA LEU A 43 7.72 5.61 0.13
C LEU A 43 8.20 4.43 -0.70
N GLN A 44 8.00 4.44 -2.02
CA GLN A 44 8.35 3.33 -2.90
C GLN A 44 9.67 3.59 -3.62
N ARG A 45 10.36 2.51 -3.98
CA ARG A 45 11.51 2.56 -4.90
C ARG A 45 11.17 1.80 -6.17
N GLY A 46 11.70 2.26 -7.31
CA GLY A 46 11.53 1.59 -8.60
C GLY A 46 10.12 1.56 -9.16
N VAL A 47 9.21 2.34 -8.58
CA VAL A 47 7.88 2.57 -9.13
C VAL A 47 7.90 3.87 -9.90
N ALA A 48 7.59 3.81 -11.20
CA ALA A 48 7.51 4.99 -12.05
C ALA A 48 6.07 5.50 -12.11
N TYR A 49 5.85 6.79 -11.83
CA TYR A 49 4.60 7.47 -12.19
C TYR A 49 4.72 8.01 -13.61
N VAL A 50 3.78 7.66 -14.46
CA VAL A 50 3.85 7.89 -15.92
C VAL A 50 2.58 8.57 -16.42
N THR A 51 2.77 9.61 -17.22
CA THR A 51 1.70 10.44 -17.82
C THR A 51 1.59 10.28 -19.35
N GLU A 52 2.40 9.38 -19.93
CA GLU A 52 2.45 9.14 -21.37
C GLU A 52 2.36 7.64 -21.67
N THR A 53 1.42 7.24 -22.55
CA THR A 53 1.20 5.84 -22.91
C THR A 53 2.44 5.17 -23.50
N ALA A 54 3.22 5.90 -24.33
CA ALA A 54 4.44 5.37 -24.92
C ALA A 54 5.46 4.97 -23.86
N ARG A 55 5.63 5.78 -22.79
CA ARG A 55 6.54 5.49 -21.70
C ARG A 55 6.12 4.28 -20.86
N VAL A 56 4.81 4.05 -20.71
CA VAL A 56 4.31 2.82 -20.06
C VAL A 56 4.77 1.58 -20.82
N LYS A 57 4.66 1.58 -22.15
CA LYS A 57 5.12 0.47 -23.01
C LYS A 57 6.62 0.21 -22.87
N GLU A 58 7.43 1.27 -22.89
CA GLU A 58 8.89 1.17 -22.72
C GLU A 58 9.26 0.48 -21.40
N LEU A 59 8.66 0.90 -20.29
CA LEU A 59 8.90 0.33 -18.97
C LEU A 59 8.48 -1.13 -18.89
N ILE A 60 7.34 -1.51 -19.48
CA ILE A 60 6.91 -2.91 -19.54
C ILE A 60 7.93 -3.77 -20.33
N LEU A 61 8.43 -3.24 -21.47
CA LEU A 61 9.45 -3.92 -22.24
C LEU A 61 10.79 -4.05 -21.47
N GLN A 62 11.14 -3.04 -20.67
CA GLN A 62 12.33 -3.04 -19.81
C GLN A 62 12.21 -4.07 -18.68
N HIS A 63 11.07 -4.13 -17.99
CA HIS A 63 10.84 -5.05 -16.87
C HIS A 63 10.56 -6.50 -17.34
N GLY A 64 10.13 -6.70 -18.58
CA GLY A 64 9.69 -7.99 -19.09
C GLY A 64 8.29 -8.38 -18.61
N LYS A 65 8.02 -8.25 -17.31
CA LYS A 65 6.69 -8.35 -16.67
C LYS A 65 6.50 -7.20 -15.72
N ALA A 66 5.35 -6.56 -15.79
CA ALA A 66 5.05 -5.36 -14.99
C ALA A 66 3.62 -5.37 -14.45
N VAL A 67 3.42 -4.59 -13.38
CA VAL A 67 2.10 -4.25 -12.86
C VAL A 67 1.86 -2.77 -13.12
N VAL A 68 0.75 -2.46 -13.78
CA VAL A 68 0.32 -1.09 -14.07
C VAL A 68 -0.91 -0.78 -13.25
N LYS A 69 -0.86 0.29 -12.44
CA LYS A 69 -1.93 0.62 -11.49
C LYS A 69 -2.44 2.04 -11.71
N ALA A 70 -3.76 2.20 -11.65
CA ALA A 70 -4.39 3.52 -11.57
C ALA A 70 -4.01 4.22 -10.25
N PRO A 71 -3.90 5.57 -10.22
CA PRO A 71 -3.59 6.33 -8.99
C PRO A 71 -4.55 6.05 -7.85
N TRP A 72 -5.82 5.92 -8.15
CA TRP A 72 -6.89 5.53 -7.21
C TRP A 72 -7.70 4.39 -7.79
N SER A 73 -7.85 3.33 -7.02
CA SER A 73 -8.73 2.22 -7.37
C SER A 73 -9.16 1.47 -6.13
N SER A 74 -10.25 0.71 -6.21
CA SER A 74 -10.72 -0.16 -5.14
C SER A 74 -10.69 -1.62 -5.58
N SER A 75 -10.35 -2.51 -4.64
CA SER A 75 -10.49 -3.96 -4.82
C SER A 75 -9.82 -4.51 -6.10
N GLY A 76 -8.62 -4.03 -6.41
CA GLY A 76 -7.82 -4.51 -7.55
C GLY A 76 -8.34 -4.14 -8.96
N ARG A 77 -9.47 -3.42 -9.08
CA ARG A 77 -10.06 -3.07 -10.40
C ARG A 77 -9.18 -2.18 -11.25
N GLY A 78 -8.33 -1.37 -10.64
CA GLY A 78 -7.39 -0.48 -11.33
C GLY A 78 -5.99 -1.06 -11.47
N VAL A 79 -5.81 -2.38 -11.44
CA VAL A 79 -4.52 -3.06 -11.54
C VAL A 79 -4.51 -3.94 -12.78
N LYS A 80 -3.45 -3.83 -13.58
CA LYS A 80 -3.22 -4.64 -14.78
C LYS A 80 -1.87 -5.32 -14.68
N TYR A 81 -1.86 -6.64 -14.90
CA TYR A 81 -0.66 -7.46 -15.03
C TYR A 81 -0.36 -7.61 -16.51
N VAL A 82 0.83 -7.23 -16.93
CA VAL A 82 1.20 -7.15 -18.35
C VAL A 82 2.60 -7.68 -18.55
N SER A 83 2.83 -8.40 -19.64
CA SER A 83 4.14 -8.87 -20.04
C SER A 83 4.62 -8.24 -21.35
N ALA A 84 5.92 -8.16 -21.55
CA ALA A 84 6.51 -7.75 -22.82
C ALA A 84 6.08 -8.64 -23.99
N GLU A 85 5.72 -9.89 -23.72
CA GLU A 85 5.25 -10.85 -24.72
C GLU A 85 3.86 -10.52 -25.23
N ASP A 86 2.98 -9.93 -24.41
CA ASP A 86 1.67 -9.48 -24.81
C ASP A 86 1.74 -8.47 -25.97
N PHE A 87 2.79 -7.64 -26.01
CA PHE A 87 3.03 -6.69 -27.11
C PHE A 87 3.62 -7.35 -28.36
N ARG A 88 4.32 -8.47 -28.24
CA ARG A 88 4.91 -9.17 -29.36
C ARG A 88 3.91 -10.07 -30.09
N THR A 89 3.02 -10.70 -29.33
CA THR A 89 2.08 -11.72 -29.83
C THR A 89 0.73 -11.12 -30.25
N ALA A 90 0.23 -10.14 -29.56
CA ALA A 90 -1.10 -9.53 -29.76
C ALA A 90 -1.08 -8.24 -30.58
N GLY A 91 0.07 -7.83 -31.15
CA GLY A 91 0.21 -6.54 -31.80
C GLY A 91 0.20 -5.39 -30.80
N ASP A 92 -0.49 -4.29 -31.15
CA ASP A 92 -0.48 -3.07 -30.30
C ASP A 92 -1.26 -3.18 -29.00
N TYR A 93 -1.74 -4.34 -28.60
CA TYR A 93 -2.52 -4.56 -27.37
C TYR A 93 -3.55 -3.43 -27.10
N PRO A 94 -4.45 -3.17 -28.03
CA PRO A 94 -5.19 -1.90 -28.11
C PRO A 94 -6.15 -1.68 -26.92
N THR A 95 -6.59 -2.75 -26.27
CA THR A 95 -7.48 -2.65 -25.12
C THR A 95 -6.74 -2.15 -23.88
N PHE A 96 -5.50 -2.59 -23.67
CA PHE A 96 -4.66 -2.13 -22.58
C PHE A 96 -4.23 -0.68 -22.80
N GLU A 97 -3.77 -0.32 -24.00
CA GLU A 97 -3.37 1.05 -24.33
C GLU A 97 -4.54 2.04 -24.16
N ARG A 98 -5.74 1.64 -24.58
CA ARG A 98 -6.94 2.45 -24.35
C ARG A 98 -7.25 2.63 -22.88
N TRP A 99 -7.09 1.58 -22.07
CA TRP A 99 -7.27 1.67 -20.62
C TRP A 99 -6.22 2.62 -19.99
N VAL A 100 -4.93 2.52 -20.38
CA VAL A 100 -3.88 3.43 -19.92
C VAL A 100 -4.22 4.88 -20.29
N ALA A 101 -4.58 5.14 -21.54
CA ALA A 101 -4.96 6.47 -22.02
C ALA A 101 -6.13 7.06 -21.21
N ASN A 102 -7.14 6.23 -20.90
CA ASN A 102 -8.26 6.63 -20.05
C ASN A 102 -7.82 6.97 -18.62
N MET A 103 -6.91 6.19 -18.03
CA MET A 103 -6.40 6.49 -16.69
C MET A 103 -5.60 7.79 -16.68
N ILE A 104 -4.74 8.00 -17.68
CA ILE A 104 -4.00 9.26 -17.84
C ILE A 104 -4.96 10.44 -17.95
N TYR A 105 -5.98 10.34 -18.80
CA TYR A 105 -6.96 11.40 -19.02
C TYR A 105 -7.78 11.72 -17.76
N HIS A 106 -8.31 10.72 -17.06
CA HIS A 106 -9.21 10.92 -15.92
C HIS A 106 -8.51 11.05 -14.56
N GLN A 107 -7.32 10.47 -14.40
CA GLN A 107 -6.62 10.40 -13.12
C GLN A 107 -5.19 10.96 -13.18
N GLY A 108 -4.77 11.52 -14.31
CA GLY A 108 -3.49 12.18 -14.48
C GLY A 108 -2.31 11.28 -14.83
N GLY A 109 -2.42 9.96 -14.65
CA GLY A 109 -1.33 9.03 -14.94
C GLY A 109 -1.61 7.61 -14.47
N VAL A 110 -0.57 6.79 -14.52
CA VAL A 110 -0.55 5.43 -13.95
C VAL A 110 0.80 5.19 -13.27
N THR A 111 0.89 4.27 -12.31
CA THR A 111 2.16 3.75 -11.84
C THR A 111 2.52 2.46 -12.57
N VAL A 112 3.81 2.30 -12.85
CA VAL A 112 4.39 1.09 -13.46
C VAL A 112 5.46 0.57 -12.54
N GLU A 113 5.37 -0.70 -12.17
CA GLU A 113 6.33 -1.39 -11.30
C GLU A 113 6.64 -2.78 -11.87
N PRO A 114 7.80 -3.39 -11.56
CA PRO A 114 8.06 -4.78 -11.89
C PRO A 114 7.02 -5.71 -11.28
N LEU A 115 6.72 -6.82 -11.95
CA LEU A 115 5.92 -7.89 -11.33
C LEU A 115 6.82 -8.74 -10.43
N TYR A 116 6.64 -8.61 -9.13
CA TYR A 116 7.34 -9.40 -8.13
C TYR A 116 6.66 -10.74 -7.87
N ASN A 117 7.46 -11.76 -7.57
CA ASN A 117 6.94 -13.04 -7.07
C ASN A 117 6.65 -12.93 -5.58
N LYS A 118 5.39 -12.68 -5.24
CA LYS A 118 4.92 -12.50 -3.88
C LYS A 118 5.10 -13.77 -3.04
N VAL A 119 5.65 -13.60 -1.85
CA VAL A 119 5.77 -14.62 -0.80
C VAL A 119 4.73 -14.39 0.29
N ARG A 120 4.60 -13.13 0.80
CA ARG A 120 3.68 -12.80 1.88
C ARG A 120 3.20 -11.36 1.75
N ASP A 121 1.89 -11.14 1.87
CA ASP A 121 1.31 -9.82 2.13
C ASP A 121 1.28 -9.54 3.62
N PHE A 122 1.54 -8.30 4.01
CA PHE A 122 1.37 -7.79 5.37
C PHE A 122 1.16 -6.28 5.35
N ALA A 123 0.73 -5.72 6.46
CA ALA A 123 0.62 -4.27 6.62
C ALA A 123 1.12 -3.83 7.99
N MET A 124 1.44 -2.56 8.11
CA MET A 124 1.57 -1.85 9.38
C MET A 124 0.41 -0.89 9.55
N GLU A 125 -0.22 -0.97 10.70
CA GLU A 125 -1.38 -0.14 11.03
C GLU A 125 -0.96 0.98 11.98
N PHE A 126 -1.50 2.17 11.74
CA PHE A 126 -1.16 3.39 12.45
C PHE A 126 -2.41 4.20 12.77
N GLU A 127 -2.27 5.18 13.67
CA GLU A 127 -3.28 6.18 13.96
C GLU A 127 -2.65 7.57 14.00
N MET A 128 -3.18 8.50 13.20
CA MET A 128 -2.86 9.93 13.36
C MET A 128 -3.69 10.50 14.50
N LYS A 129 -3.01 10.91 15.56
CA LYS A 129 -3.61 11.52 16.74
C LYS A 129 -2.77 12.70 17.22
N ASP A 130 -3.38 13.85 17.41
CA ASP A 130 -2.72 15.07 17.89
C ASP A 130 -1.47 15.46 17.07
N GLY A 131 -1.55 15.26 15.74
CA GLY A 131 -0.47 15.53 14.80
C GLY A 131 0.68 14.52 14.82
N LYS A 132 0.53 13.40 15.52
CA LYS A 132 1.51 12.31 15.63
C LYS A 132 1.02 11.03 14.99
N ALA A 133 1.93 10.32 14.32
CA ALA A 133 1.67 9.00 13.78
C ALA A 133 2.04 7.93 14.82
N LEU A 134 1.04 7.29 15.40
CA LEU A 134 1.18 6.26 16.41
C LEU A 134 1.05 4.88 15.76
N TYR A 135 2.03 4.02 15.96
CA TYR A 135 1.98 2.64 15.51
C TYR A 135 0.96 1.83 16.32
N ARG A 136 0.11 1.05 15.62
CA ARG A 136 -0.94 0.22 16.24
C ARG A 136 -0.60 -1.27 16.20
N GLY A 137 0.15 -1.72 15.23
CA GLY A 137 0.56 -3.12 15.13
C GLY A 137 0.73 -3.62 13.69
N LEU A 138 1.24 -4.85 13.58
CA LEU A 138 1.29 -5.61 12.34
C LEU A 138 -0.10 -6.17 12.00
N SER A 139 -0.39 -6.22 10.71
CA SER A 139 -1.51 -6.92 10.13
C SER A 139 -0.98 -7.99 9.18
N LEU A 140 -1.13 -9.25 9.55
CA LEU A 140 -0.79 -10.39 8.69
C LEU A 140 -2.07 -10.90 8.06
N PHE A 141 -2.17 -10.75 6.74
CA PHE A 141 -3.38 -11.12 6.00
C PHE A 141 -3.06 -11.99 4.79
N ASP A 142 -4.06 -12.71 4.35
CA ASP A 142 -3.99 -13.53 3.16
C ASP A 142 -4.88 -12.95 2.05
N THR A 143 -4.46 -13.21 0.81
CA THR A 143 -5.22 -12.84 -0.38
C THR A 143 -5.46 -14.07 -1.25
N ILE A 144 -6.69 -14.23 -1.74
CA ILE A 144 -7.04 -15.25 -2.74
C ILE A 144 -7.41 -14.54 -4.04
N LYS A 145 -6.70 -14.84 -5.12
CA LYS A 145 -6.88 -14.16 -6.42
C LYS A 145 -6.83 -12.62 -6.30
N ASN A 146 -5.90 -12.11 -5.50
CA ASN A 146 -5.72 -10.69 -5.18
C ASN A 146 -6.88 -10.03 -4.41
N ALA A 147 -7.82 -10.81 -3.86
CA ALA A 147 -8.84 -10.31 -2.95
C ALA A 147 -8.49 -10.70 -1.51
N TYR A 148 -8.68 -9.77 -0.57
CA TYR A 148 -8.53 -10.04 0.85
C TYR A 148 -9.39 -11.24 1.28
N SER A 149 -8.81 -12.18 2.02
CA SER A 149 -9.51 -13.39 2.47
C SER A 149 -9.60 -13.52 3.99
N GLY A 150 -8.67 -12.93 4.74
CA GLY A 150 -8.70 -12.98 6.20
C GLY A 150 -7.44 -12.39 6.82
N ASN A 151 -7.47 -12.23 8.14
CA ASN A 151 -6.39 -11.69 8.95
C ASN A 151 -6.06 -12.66 10.10
N VAL A 152 -4.79 -12.68 10.51
CA VAL A 152 -4.33 -13.46 11.66
C VAL A 152 -4.70 -12.71 12.94
N LEU A 153 -5.35 -13.38 13.89
CA LEU A 153 -5.71 -12.87 15.20
C LEU A 153 -4.75 -13.47 16.26
N CYS A 154 -3.75 -12.73 16.63
CA CYS A 154 -2.79 -13.08 17.69
C CYS A 154 -2.11 -11.83 18.22
N SER A 155 -1.26 -11.99 19.25
CA SER A 155 -0.49 -10.89 19.82
C SER A 155 0.48 -10.27 18.81
N GLU A 156 0.94 -9.05 19.07
CA GLU A 156 1.97 -8.42 18.25
C GLU A 156 3.27 -9.23 18.24
N ASP A 157 3.67 -9.75 19.39
CA ASP A 157 4.88 -10.58 19.54
C ASP A 157 4.78 -11.86 18.70
N ASP A 158 3.62 -12.53 18.68
CA ASP A 158 3.40 -13.71 17.84
C ASP A 158 3.48 -13.37 16.36
N LYS A 159 2.93 -12.23 15.94
CA LYS A 159 3.02 -11.77 14.54
C LYS A 159 4.47 -11.49 14.15
N VAL A 160 5.24 -10.84 15.02
CA VAL A 160 6.67 -10.59 14.81
C VAL A 160 7.41 -11.93 14.71
N GLU A 161 7.14 -12.89 15.59
CA GLU A 161 7.74 -14.23 15.55
C GLU A 161 7.42 -14.96 14.23
N MET A 162 6.16 -14.87 13.76
CA MET A 162 5.76 -15.45 12.46
C MET A 162 6.49 -14.79 11.27
N MET A 163 6.90 -13.53 11.40
CA MET A 163 7.63 -12.81 10.36
C MET A 163 9.15 -13.04 10.39
N LYS A 164 9.74 -13.45 11.52
CA LYS A 164 11.20 -13.65 11.66
C LYS A 164 11.86 -14.51 10.58
N PRO A 165 11.24 -15.59 10.05
CA PRO A 165 11.82 -16.34 8.93
C PRO A 165 11.90 -15.55 7.62
N LEU A 166 11.15 -14.46 7.50
CA LEU A 166 11.00 -13.67 6.26
C LEU A 166 11.67 -12.30 6.35
N ILE A 167 11.75 -11.68 7.53
CA ILE A 167 12.28 -10.33 7.75
C ILE A 167 12.70 -10.16 9.21
N SER A 168 13.81 -9.46 9.46
CA SER A 168 14.26 -9.20 10.83
C SER A 168 13.40 -8.16 11.55
N GLU A 169 13.36 -8.27 12.88
CA GLU A 169 12.68 -7.30 13.75
C GLU A 169 13.25 -5.88 13.60
N ALA A 170 14.58 -5.78 13.49
CA ALA A 170 15.27 -4.51 13.27
C ALA A 170 14.85 -3.86 11.94
N GLN A 171 14.68 -4.66 10.89
CA GLN A 171 14.24 -4.15 9.59
C GLN A 171 12.75 -3.72 9.62
N LEU A 172 11.88 -4.47 10.29
CA LEU A 172 10.50 -4.05 10.54
C LEU A 172 10.45 -2.72 11.31
N ALA A 173 11.26 -2.57 12.35
CA ALA A 173 11.38 -1.33 13.10
C ALA A 173 11.87 -0.16 12.24
N GLY A 174 12.85 -0.39 11.37
CA GLY A 174 13.36 0.62 10.43
C GLY A 174 12.31 1.04 9.40
N ILE A 175 11.53 0.11 8.86
CA ILE A 175 10.41 0.39 7.94
C ILE A 175 9.34 1.22 8.66
N ARG A 176 8.94 0.80 9.86
CA ARG A 176 7.99 1.53 10.71
C ARG A 176 8.42 2.98 10.94
N GLN A 177 9.68 3.18 11.34
CA GLN A 177 10.23 4.50 11.60
C GLN A 177 10.20 5.37 10.35
N ARG A 178 10.60 4.85 9.20
CA ARG A 178 10.56 5.57 7.91
C ARG A 178 9.12 5.95 7.52
N ILE A 179 8.14 5.07 7.74
CA ILE A 179 6.73 5.40 7.49
C ILE A 179 6.30 6.57 8.38
N ILE A 180 6.62 6.54 9.68
CA ILE A 180 6.28 7.63 10.61
C ILE A 180 6.91 8.95 10.15
N GLU A 181 8.20 8.96 9.82
CA GLU A 181 8.94 10.15 9.38
C GLU A 181 8.36 10.78 8.09
N VAL A 182 7.81 9.96 7.20
CA VAL A 182 7.21 10.44 5.94
C VAL A 182 5.74 10.81 6.12
N MET A 183 4.96 10.01 6.84
CA MET A 183 3.51 10.20 6.95
C MET A 183 3.12 11.26 7.97
N GLU A 184 3.83 11.39 9.09
CA GLU A 184 3.51 12.36 10.13
C GLU A 184 3.49 13.81 9.59
N PRO A 185 4.56 14.33 8.95
CA PRO A 185 4.53 15.68 8.40
C PRO A 185 3.51 15.85 7.25
N ALA A 186 3.21 14.78 6.50
CA ALA A 186 2.24 14.84 5.41
C ALA A 186 0.79 14.90 5.90
N LEU A 187 0.49 14.30 7.06
CA LEU A 187 -0.87 14.14 7.55
C LEU A 187 -1.24 15.04 8.73
N LYS A 188 -0.28 15.54 9.52
CA LYS A 188 -0.50 16.22 10.82
C LYS A 188 -1.56 17.33 10.81
N ASP A 189 -1.69 18.07 9.71
CA ASP A 189 -2.58 19.22 9.59
C ASP A 189 -3.86 18.92 8.77
N ILE A 190 -3.97 17.73 8.19
CA ILE A 190 -5.05 17.41 7.26
C ILE A 190 -5.81 16.13 7.59
N TYR A 191 -5.26 15.27 8.44
CA TYR A 191 -5.86 13.98 8.75
C TYR A 191 -5.72 13.63 10.22
N SER A 192 -6.78 13.08 10.79
CA SER A 192 -6.80 12.45 12.11
C SER A 192 -7.58 11.14 12.00
N GLY A 193 -7.06 10.08 12.58
CA GLY A 193 -7.67 8.75 12.57
C GLY A 193 -6.74 7.65 12.03
N PRO A 194 -7.28 6.44 11.84
CA PRO A 194 -6.51 5.26 11.47
C PRO A 194 -6.02 5.33 10.02
N PHE A 195 -4.79 4.83 9.79
CA PHE A 195 -4.28 4.56 8.44
C PHE A 195 -3.40 3.32 8.43
N GLY A 196 -3.34 2.63 7.30
CA GLY A 196 -2.52 1.45 7.09
C GLY A 196 -1.62 1.59 5.87
N VAL A 197 -0.47 0.91 5.91
CA VAL A 197 0.46 0.81 4.78
C VAL A 197 0.63 -0.66 4.44
N ASP A 198 0.15 -1.04 3.26
CA ASP A 198 0.28 -2.40 2.74
C ASP A 198 1.69 -2.64 2.20
N MET A 199 2.24 -3.79 2.48
CA MET A 199 3.60 -4.21 2.15
C MET A 199 3.63 -5.64 1.62
N MET A 200 4.77 -6.04 1.08
CA MET A 200 4.93 -7.38 0.54
C MET A 200 6.36 -7.89 0.75
N ILE A 201 6.49 -9.15 1.18
CA ILE A 201 7.71 -9.93 0.99
C ILE A 201 7.61 -10.61 -0.38
N CYS A 202 8.68 -10.56 -1.15
CA CYS A 202 8.78 -11.19 -2.46
C CYS A 202 10.09 -11.95 -2.61
N THR A 203 10.19 -12.85 -3.60
CA THR A 203 11.50 -13.36 -4.01
C THR A 203 12.21 -12.28 -4.83
N LYS A 204 13.49 -12.05 -4.51
CA LYS A 204 14.33 -11.09 -5.21
C LYS A 204 15.10 -11.80 -6.32
N GLY A 205 14.90 -11.38 -7.56
CA GLY A 205 15.74 -11.79 -8.68
C GLY A 205 17.06 -11.02 -8.70
N GLU A 206 18.07 -11.54 -9.40
CA GLU A 206 19.39 -10.89 -9.51
C GLU A 206 19.35 -9.46 -10.08
N LYS A 207 18.27 -9.10 -10.79
CA LYS A 207 18.06 -7.80 -11.43
C LYS A 207 17.02 -6.92 -10.71
N ASP A 208 16.47 -7.37 -9.57
CA ASP A 208 15.45 -6.64 -8.84
C ASP A 208 16.11 -5.61 -7.91
N GLU A 209 16.60 -4.51 -8.49
CA GLU A 209 17.18 -3.38 -7.75
C GLU A 209 16.12 -2.61 -6.93
N PHE A 210 14.84 -2.94 -7.11
CA PHE A 210 13.71 -2.12 -6.63
C PHE A 210 13.07 -2.63 -5.33
N CYS A 211 13.26 -3.89 -4.96
CA CYS A 211 12.91 -4.34 -3.62
C CYS A 211 14.13 -4.23 -2.69
N GLU A 212 13.89 -3.85 -1.45
CA GLU A 212 14.94 -3.81 -0.44
C GLU A 212 15.34 -5.25 -0.10
N ALA A 213 16.65 -5.51 0.01
CA ALA A 213 17.12 -6.80 0.49
C ALA A 213 16.61 -7.04 1.92
N VAL A 214 16.19 -8.26 2.22
CA VAL A 214 15.90 -8.64 3.60
C VAL A 214 17.23 -8.84 4.32
N LEU A 215 17.38 -8.21 5.48
CA LEU A 215 18.54 -8.35 6.35
C LEU A 215 18.24 -9.37 7.46
N ASN A 216 19.23 -10.23 7.79
CA ASN A 216 19.16 -11.08 8.97
C ASN A 216 19.28 -10.28 10.27
N GLN A 217 19.21 -10.95 11.41
CA GLN A 217 19.31 -10.28 12.71
C GLN A 217 20.69 -9.67 12.99
N GLU A 218 21.73 -10.13 12.30
CA GLU A 218 23.09 -9.60 12.36
C GLU A 218 23.31 -8.42 11.40
N GLY A 219 22.28 -8.01 10.64
CA GLY A 219 22.37 -6.90 9.70
C GLY A 219 23.03 -7.28 8.36
N GLU A 220 23.28 -8.55 8.11
CA GLU A 220 23.81 -9.01 6.84
C GLU A 220 22.69 -9.20 5.83
N ASP A 221 22.97 -8.85 4.55
CA ASP A 221 22.06 -9.12 3.44
C ASP A 221 21.76 -10.63 3.36
N VAL A 222 20.51 -11.02 3.65
CA VAL A 222 20.05 -12.41 3.57
C VAL A 222 19.88 -12.82 2.10
N ASN A 223 20.72 -12.32 1.18
CA ASN A 223 20.78 -12.74 -0.22
C ASN A 223 20.92 -14.27 -0.39
N ARG A 224 21.26 -14.97 0.70
CA ARG A 224 21.18 -16.43 0.76
C ARG A 224 19.75 -16.97 0.68
N THR A 225 18.74 -16.18 1.04
CA THR A 225 17.31 -16.58 0.96
C THR A 225 16.64 -16.12 -0.33
N GLY A 226 17.25 -15.20 -1.09
CA GLY A 226 16.63 -14.61 -2.27
C GLY A 226 15.33 -13.84 -1.97
N LEU A 227 15.14 -13.35 -0.73
CA LEU A 227 13.97 -12.56 -0.34
C LEU A 227 14.23 -11.06 -0.41
N GLY A 228 13.17 -10.31 -0.70
CA GLY A 228 13.15 -8.87 -0.65
C GLY A 228 11.85 -8.35 -0.06
N VAL A 229 11.87 -7.12 0.43
CA VAL A 229 10.68 -6.42 0.95
C VAL A 229 10.33 -5.24 0.05
N VAL A 230 9.04 -5.12 -0.26
CA VAL A 230 8.44 -3.91 -0.84
C VAL A 230 7.72 -3.18 0.29
N PRO A 231 8.32 -2.10 0.85
CA PRO A 231 7.88 -1.50 2.11
C PRO A 231 6.65 -0.61 1.98
N CYS A 232 6.13 -0.42 0.79
CA CYS A 232 4.87 0.24 0.54
C CYS A 232 4.29 -0.25 -0.79
N ILE A 233 3.08 -0.79 -0.77
CA ILE A 233 2.28 -1.14 -1.95
C ILE A 233 1.14 -0.14 -2.12
N GLU A 234 0.49 0.22 -1.01
CA GLU A 234 -0.66 1.11 -0.96
C GLU A 234 -0.77 1.78 0.41
N ILE A 235 -1.18 3.05 0.42
CA ILE A 235 -1.50 3.81 1.63
C ILE A 235 -3.02 3.86 1.75
N ASN A 236 -3.53 3.40 2.89
CA ASN A 236 -4.96 3.35 3.19
C ASN A 236 -5.29 4.38 4.27
N LEU A 237 -5.69 5.62 3.90
CA LEU A 237 -6.11 6.66 4.86
C LEU A 237 -7.54 6.41 5.35
N ARG A 238 -7.72 5.32 6.06
CA ARG A 238 -8.98 4.83 6.64
C ARG A 238 -8.71 3.68 7.61
N ARG A 239 -9.74 3.30 8.37
CA ARG A 239 -9.71 2.03 9.10
C ARG A 239 -9.64 0.87 8.11
N THR A 240 -8.67 -0.01 8.27
CA THR A 240 -8.47 -1.23 7.48
C THR A 240 -9.03 -2.45 8.20
N MET A 241 -9.04 -3.60 7.54
CA MET A 241 -9.34 -4.87 8.21
C MET A 241 -8.24 -5.27 9.19
N GLY A 242 -7.01 -4.77 9.00
CA GLY A 242 -5.92 -4.93 9.95
C GLY A 242 -6.22 -4.28 11.30
N HIS A 243 -6.70 -3.04 11.31
CA HIS A 243 -7.16 -2.37 12.54
C HIS A 243 -8.30 -3.16 13.22
N VAL A 244 -9.27 -3.64 12.43
CA VAL A 244 -10.37 -4.45 12.98
C VAL A 244 -9.85 -5.72 13.64
N ALA A 245 -8.86 -6.39 13.03
CA ALA A 245 -8.26 -7.59 13.59
C ALA A 245 -7.47 -7.33 14.89
N ILE A 246 -6.73 -6.21 14.94
CA ILE A 246 -6.01 -5.80 16.16
C ILE A 246 -6.99 -5.49 17.28
N ASP A 247 -7.98 -4.63 17.02
CA ASP A 247 -8.97 -4.22 18.02
C ASP A 247 -9.78 -5.44 18.52
N LEU A 248 -10.14 -6.39 17.62
CA LEU A 248 -10.86 -7.61 17.98
C LEU A 248 -10.01 -8.49 18.89
N TYR A 249 -8.74 -8.69 18.57
CA TYR A 249 -7.84 -9.47 19.40
C TYR A 249 -7.66 -8.86 20.79
N GLU A 250 -7.39 -7.53 20.87
CA GLU A 250 -7.28 -6.81 22.13
C GLU A 250 -8.54 -6.97 23.00
N HIS A 251 -9.73 -6.89 22.38
CA HIS A 251 -11.00 -7.07 23.08
C HIS A 251 -11.20 -8.50 23.60
N LEU A 252 -10.84 -9.50 22.81
CA LEU A 252 -10.96 -10.92 23.22
C LEU A 252 -10.04 -11.24 24.38
N VAL A 253 -8.78 -10.75 24.35
CA VAL A 253 -7.81 -10.98 25.44
C VAL A 253 -8.23 -10.25 26.71
N ALA A 254 -8.70 -8.99 26.60
CA ALA A 254 -9.18 -8.26 27.77
C ALA A 254 -10.32 -8.98 28.51
N ASN A 255 -11.29 -9.53 27.75
CA ASN A 255 -12.43 -10.27 28.34
C ASN A 255 -12.07 -11.68 28.86
N SER A 256 -10.97 -12.27 28.39
CA SER A 256 -10.51 -13.59 28.87
C SER A 256 -9.69 -13.49 30.15
N SER A 257 -9.27 -12.28 30.55
CA SER A 257 -8.51 -12.04 31.78
C SER A 257 -9.39 -11.78 33.00
N ASP A 258 -10.71 -11.67 32.80
CA ASP A 258 -11.72 -11.41 33.84
C ASP A 258 -12.45 -12.69 34.30
N GLU A 259 -12.11 -13.88 33.76
CA GLU A 259 -12.57 -15.22 34.21
C GLU A 259 -11.45 -15.93 34.98
#